data_af958a9c2f7b82b895c200def7416c48
#
_entry.id   af958a9c2f7b82b895c200def7416c48
#
_cell.length_a   1.000
_cell.length_b   1.000
_cell.length_c   1.000
_cell.angle_alpha   90.00
_cell.angle_beta   90.00
_cell.angle_gamma   90.00
#
_symmetry.space_group_name_H-M   'P 1'
#
loop_
_entity.id
_entity.type
_entity.pdbx_description
1 polymer ?
#
loop_
_entity_poly.entity_id
_entity_poly.type
_entity_poly.pdbx_seq_one_letter_code
_entity_poly.pdbx_strand_id
1 'polypeptide(L)'
;MIKYTLTIGLNDKDTKTQILDNVTAFGVIENTLRQYLDGYTILHATGGYKHEDNTFINENSIRVEILFANDTVIHVIVNALKTKLNQETIAVEKTETNSELW
;
A
#
# COMPACT_ATOMS: atom_id res chain seq x y z
N MET A 1 20.47 -3.18 -4.72
CA MET A 1 19.11 -3.06 -5.29
C MET A 1 18.17 -2.48 -4.25
N ILE A 2 17.12 -1.81 -4.67
CA ILE A 2 16.15 -1.21 -3.76
C ILE A 2 14.91 -2.11 -3.68
N LYS A 3 14.49 -2.45 -2.46
CA LYS A 3 13.18 -3.00 -2.19
C LYS A 3 12.24 -1.86 -1.80
N TYR A 4 11.10 -1.79 -2.44
CA TYR A 4 10.04 -0.86 -2.07
C TYR A 4 8.99 -1.59 -1.24
N THR A 5 8.57 -0.99 -0.15
CA THR A 5 7.45 -1.47 0.65
C THR A 5 6.40 -0.38 0.70
N LEU A 6 5.22 -0.67 0.17
CA LEU A 6 4.07 0.23 0.25
C LEU A 6 3.18 -0.24 1.39
N THR A 7 2.79 0.68 2.25
CA THR A 7 1.78 0.38 3.27
C THR A 7 0.56 1.24 2.98
N ILE A 8 -0.54 0.57 2.65
CA ILE A 8 -1.75 1.20 2.14
C ILE A 8 -2.84 1.01 3.17
N GLY A 9 -3.21 2.08 3.86
CA GLY A 9 -4.35 2.08 4.77
C GLY A 9 -5.65 2.01 3.99
N LEU A 10 -6.66 1.36 4.55
CA LEU A 10 -7.95 1.17 3.87
C LEU A 10 -9.07 2.07 4.39
N ASN A 11 -8.81 2.91 5.39
CA ASN A 11 -9.79 3.91 5.81
C ASN A 11 -9.80 5.04 4.79
N ASP A 12 -11.00 5.36 4.33
CA ASP A 12 -11.22 6.47 3.38
C ASP A 12 -10.82 7.81 4.02
N LYS A 13 -10.15 8.68 3.27
CA LYS A 13 -9.62 9.95 3.81
C LYS A 13 -10.71 10.92 4.25
N ASP A 14 -11.89 10.82 3.66
CA ASP A 14 -12.99 11.75 3.93
C ASP A 14 -13.89 11.26 5.06
N THR A 15 -14.26 9.98 5.04
CA THR A 15 -15.14 9.39 6.04
C THR A 15 -14.42 8.89 7.28
N LYS A 16 -13.10 8.66 7.18
CA LYS A 16 -12.25 8.08 8.23
C LYS A 16 -12.64 6.64 8.60
N THR A 17 -13.41 5.98 7.74
CA THR A 17 -13.83 4.59 7.91
C THR A 17 -13.50 3.80 6.66
N GLN A 18 -13.45 2.47 6.80
CA GLN A 18 -13.20 1.60 5.67
C GLN A 18 -14.48 1.43 4.85
N ILE A 19 -14.45 1.90 3.60
CA ILE A 19 -15.60 1.82 2.68
C ILE A 19 -15.53 0.55 1.84
N LEU A 20 -14.35 0.25 1.29
CA LEU A 20 -14.14 -0.98 0.53
C LEU A 20 -13.76 -2.11 1.48
N ASP A 21 -14.39 -3.26 1.34
CA ASP A 21 -13.97 -4.43 2.11
C ASP A 21 -12.58 -4.89 1.66
N ASN A 22 -11.96 -5.77 2.47
CA ASN A 22 -10.60 -6.21 2.22
C ASN A 22 -10.45 -6.90 0.86
N VAL A 23 -11.43 -7.69 0.45
CA VAL A 23 -11.38 -8.43 -0.82
C VAL A 23 -11.43 -7.46 -2.00
N THR A 24 -12.33 -6.49 -1.95
CA THR A 24 -12.46 -5.48 -3.01
C THR A 24 -11.22 -4.60 -3.10
N ALA A 25 -10.72 -4.12 -1.96
CA ALA A 25 -9.51 -3.31 -1.91
C ALA A 25 -8.30 -4.10 -2.43
N PHE A 26 -8.16 -5.36 -2.03
CA PHE A 26 -7.11 -6.24 -2.53
C PHE A 26 -7.15 -6.35 -4.06
N GLY A 27 -8.34 -6.55 -4.63
CA GLY A 27 -8.53 -6.64 -6.07
C GLY A 27 -8.14 -5.38 -6.81
N VAL A 28 -8.50 -4.20 -6.27
CA VAL A 28 -8.11 -2.91 -6.85
C VAL A 28 -6.59 -2.76 -6.85
N ILE A 29 -5.96 -3.08 -5.73
CA ILE A 29 -4.50 -3.00 -5.60
C ILE A 29 -3.83 -3.96 -6.58
N GLU A 30 -4.23 -5.22 -6.58
CA GLU A 30 -3.62 -6.23 -7.43
C GLU A 30 -3.75 -5.88 -8.92
N ASN A 31 -4.93 -5.46 -9.36
CA ASN A 31 -5.14 -5.05 -10.74
C ASN A 31 -4.24 -3.88 -11.13
N THR A 32 -4.04 -2.93 -10.22
CA THR A 32 -3.15 -1.80 -10.48
C THR A 32 -1.69 -2.25 -10.58
N LEU A 33 -1.24 -3.08 -9.65
CA LEU A 33 0.14 -3.59 -9.67
C LEU A 33 0.45 -4.35 -10.95
N ARG A 34 -0.47 -5.18 -11.41
CA ARG A 34 -0.29 -5.99 -12.62
C ARG A 34 -0.13 -5.17 -13.90
N GLN A 35 -0.60 -3.93 -13.90
CA GLN A 35 -0.43 -3.04 -15.06
C GLN A 35 1.01 -2.55 -15.21
N TYR A 36 1.79 -2.53 -14.14
CA TYR A 36 3.10 -1.89 -14.11
C TYR A 36 4.24 -2.80 -13.69
N LEU A 37 3.96 -3.94 -13.05
CA LEU A 37 4.97 -4.81 -12.44
C LEU A 37 4.86 -6.24 -12.95
N ASP A 38 6.02 -6.89 -13.07
CA ASP A 38 6.10 -8.31 -13.39
C ASP A 38 5.99 -9.20 -12.14
N GLY A 39 6.24 -8.63 -10.96
CA GLY A 39 6.15 -9.38 -9.72
C GLY A 39 5.98 -8.48 -8.51
N TYR A 40 5.33 -9.03 -7.48
CA TYR A 40 5.07 -8.35 -6.22
C TYR A 40 4.66 -9.38 -5.17
N THR A 41 4.74 -8.98 -3.90
CA THR A 41 4.20 -9.75 -2.79
C THR A 41 3.21 -8.88 -2.03
N ILE A 42 2.03 -9.40 -1.76
CA ILE A 42 0.98 -8.67 -1.02
C ILE A 42 0.73 -9.37 0.31
N LEU A 43 0.67 -8.58 1.38
CA LEU A 43 0.39 -9.04 2.72
C LEU A 43 -0.76 -8.23 3.32
N HIS A 44 -1.68 -8.91 3.99
CA HIS A 44 -2.67 -8.24 4.83
C HIS A 44 -2.04 -7.84 6.15
N ALA A 45 -2.37 -6.64 6.63
CA ALA A 45 -1.85 -6.11 7.87
C ALA A 45 -2.93 -5.33 8.62
N THR A 46 -2.69 -5.09 9.90
CA THR A 46 -3.54 -4.25 10.72
C THR A 46 -2.65 -3.29 11.46
N GLY A 47 -2.96 -2.02 11.36
CA GLY A 47 -2.28 -0.96 12.08
C GLY A 47 -3.16 -0.35 13.15
N GLY A 48 -2.55 0.36 14.06
CA GLY A 48 -3.25 1.12 15.06
C GLY A 48 -2.50 2.40 15.41
N TYR A 49 -3.24 3.43 15.72
CA TYR A 49 -2.64 4.68 16.17
C TYR A 49 -3.54 5.33 17.20
N LYS A 50 -2.91 6.12 18.10
CA LYS A 50 -3.63 6.86 19.13
C LYS A 50 -4.10 8.18 18.57
N HIS A 51 -5.40 8.42 18.68
CA HIS A 51 -6.02 9.69 18.32
C HIS A 51 -5.77 10.75 19.38
N GLU A 52 -6.04 12.02 19.07
CA GLU A 52 -5.84 13.14 19.99
C GLU A 52 -6.62 12.99 21.29
N ASP A 53 -7.77 12.33 21.26
CA ASP A 53 -8.62 12.07 22.45
C ASP A 53 -8.17 10.84 23.25
N ASN A 54 -7.00 10.28 22.97
CA ASN A 54 -6.43 9.08 23.59
C ASN A 54 -7.12 7.77 23.22
N THR A 55 -8.10 7.76 22.33
CA THR A 55 -8.62 6.52 21.78
C THR A 55 -7.68 5.94 20.73
N PHE A 56 -7.66 4.60 20.60
CA PHE A 56 -6.94 3.94 19.52
C PHE A 56 -7.86 3.72 18.33
N ILE A 57 -7.34 4.05 17.15
CA ILE A 57 -7.99 3.77 15.88
C ILE A 57 -7.27 2.59 15.24
N ASN A 58 -8.04 1.54 14.91
CA ASN A 58 -7.51 0.41 14.14
C ASN A 58 -7.81 0.63 12.68
N GLU A 59 -6.84 0.27 11.84
CA GLU A 59 -6.98 0.38 10.40
C GLU A 59 -6.45 -0.88 9.74
N ASN A 60 -7.30 -1.53 8.94
CA ASN A 60 -6.82 -2.58 8.05
C ASN A 60 -5.93 -1.95 6.99
N SER A 61 -4.87 -2.62 6.65
CA SER A 61 -3.93 -2.16 5.64
C SER A 61 -3.44 -3.31 4.77
N ILE A 62 -2.86 -2.95 3.64
CA ILE A 62 -2.25 -3.91 2.73
C ILE A 62 -0.82 -3.45 2.50
N ARG A 63 0.12 -4.38 2.70
CA ARG A 63 1.54 -4.16 2.41
C ARG A 63 1.89 -4.81 1.09
N VAL A 64 2.61 -4.07 0.27
CA VAL A 64 3.13 -4.56 -1.00
C VAL A 64 4.64 -4.46 -0.98
N GLU A 65 5.31 -5.57 -1.23
CA GLU A 65 6.75 -5.60 -1.35
C GLU A 65 7.13 -5.78 -2.81
N ILE A 66 8.00 -4.91 -3.30
CA ILE A 66 8.36 -4.83 -4.72
C ILE A 66 9.88 -4.81 -4.86
N LEU A 67 10.40 -5.79 -5.60
CA LEU A 67 11.77 -5.80 -6.06
C LEU A 67 11.80 -5.46 -7.55
N PHE A 68 12.96 -5.09 -8.07
CA PHE A 68 13.19 -4.89 -9.51
C PHE A 68 12.29 -3.80 -10.14
N ALA A 69 12.04 -2.73 -9.39
CA ALA A 69 11.32 -1.55 -9.88
C ALA A 69 12.20 -0.31 -9.73
N ASN A 70 11.69 0.82 -10.16
CA ASN A 70 12.35 2.12 -10.01
C ASN A 70 11.37 3.16 -9.46
N ASP A 71 11.90 4.30 -9.04
CA ASP A 71 11.10 5.38 -8.44
C ASP A 71 9.96 5.85 -9.36
N THR A 72 10.23 5.95 -10.66
CA THR A 72 9.22 6.42 -11.63
C THR A 72 7.99 5.52 -11.63
N VAL A 73 8.18 4.21 -11.72
CA VAL A 73 7.09 3.23 -11.71
C VAL A 73 6.36 3.25 -10.36
N ILE A 74 7.08 3.33 -9.26
CA ILE A 74 6.47 3.39 -7.94
C ILE A 74 5.61 4.63 -7.78
N HIS A 75 6.06 5.80 -8.24
CA HIS A 75 5.25 7.02 -8.20
C HIS A 75 3.96 6.88 -9.01
N VAL A 76 4.01 6.27 -10.18
CA VAL A 76 2.81 6.01 -10.99
C VAL A 76 1.82 5.12 -10.25
N ILE A 77 2.31 4.04 -9.66
CA ILE A 77 1.48 3.10 -8.88
C ILE A 77 0.84 3.81 -7.69
N VAL A 78 1.64 4.52 -6.91
CA VAL A 78 1.16 5.23 -5.71
C VAL A 78 0.08 6.24 -6.06
N ASN A 79 0.28 7.04 -7.10
CA ASN A 79 -0.71 8.03 -7.52
C ASN A 79 -2.02 7.36 -7.97
N ALA A 80 -1.94 6.26 -8.72
CA ALA A 80 -3.12 5.52 -9.14
C ALA A 80 -3.89 4.96 -7.94
N LEU A 81 -3.18 4.36 -6.97
CA LEU A 81 -3.80 3.78 -5.79
C LEU A 81 -4.41 4.83 -4.88
N LYS A 82 -3.76 5.98 -4.71
CA LYS A 82 -4.32 7.10 -3.92
C LYS A 82 -5.68 7.53 -4.46
N THR A 83 -5.79 7.62 -5.77
CA THR A 83 -7.05 8.01 -6.42
C THR A 83 -8.11 6.92 -6.28
N LYS A 84 -7.76 5.68 -6.61
CA LYS A 84 -8.71 4.56 -6.62
C LYS A 84 -9.24 4.20 -5.23
N LEU A 85 -8.40 4.36 -4.21
CA LEU A 85 -8.72 4.00 -2.82
C LEU A 85 -9.09 5.21 -1.96
N ASN A 86 -9.13 6.38 -2.54
CA ASN A 86 -9.39 7.64 -1.85
C ASN A 86 -8.50 7.82 -0.62
N GLN A 87 -7.19 7.69 -0.83
CA GLN A 87 -6.17 7.87 0.20
C GLN A 87 -5.42 9.17 0.00
N GLU A 88 -5.18 9.89 1.11
CA GLU A 88 -4.38 11.11 1.06
C GLU A 88 -2.91 10.81 0.81
N THR A 89 -2.38 9.79 1.50
CA THR A 89 -0.99 9.36 1.39
C THR A 89 -0.90 7.85 1.43
N ILE A 90 0.19 7.34 0.86
CA ILE A 90 0.60 5.94 1.00
C ILE A 90 2.04 5.97 1.48
N ALA A 91 2.33 5.24 2.55
CA ALA A 91 3.69 5.14 3.07
C ALA A 91 4.54 4.34 2.09
N VAL A 92 5.67 4.90 1.69
CA VAL A 92 6.65 4.24 0.82
C VAL A 92 7.96 4.13 1.57
N GLU A 93 8.42 2.91 1.74
CA GLU A 93 9.70 2.61 2.35
C GLU A 93 10.65 2.06 1.30
N LYS A 94 11.88 2.58 1.28
CA LYS A 94 12.93 2.14 0.35
C LYS A 94 14.05 1.53 1.18
N THR A 95 14.39 0.28 0.89
CA THR A 95 15.42 -0.45 1.62
C THR A 95 16.45 -1.00 0.64
N GLU A 96 17.70 -0.71 0.88
CA GLU A 96 18.81 -1.31 0.13
C GLU A 96 18.93 -2.78 0.52
N THR A 97 18.94 -3.67 -0.47
CA THR A 97 19.04 -5.12 -0.22
C THR A 97 20.02 -5.79 -1.17
N ASN A 98 20.52 -6.96 -0.77
CA ASN A 98 21.16 -7.93 -1.65
C ASN A 98 20.12 -9.01 -1.98
N SER A 99 19.44 -8.86 -3.10
CA SER A 99 18.37 -9.78 -3.48
C SER A 99 18.68 -10.43 -4.81
N GLU A 100 18.52 -11.73 -4.87
CA GLU A 100 18.82 -12.53 -6.05
C GLU A 100 17.68 -13.52 -6.28
N LEU A 101 17.45 -13.84 -7.56
CA LEU A 101 16.60 -14.95 -7.94
C LEU A 101 17.49 -16.16 -8.22
N TRP A 102 17.37 -17.17 -7.38
CA TRP A 102 18.19 -18.40 -7.51
C TRP A 102 17.43 -19.43 -8.36
#